data_2c1d39968048bbf1cdbb4c9511f5a5dd
#
_entry.id   2c1d39968048bbf1cdbb4c9511f5a5dd
#
_cell.length_a   1.000
_cell.length_b   1.000
_cell.length_c   1.000
_cell.angle_alpha   90.00
_cell.angle_beta   90.00
_cell.angle_gamma   90.00
#
_symmetry.space_group_name_H-M   'P 1'
#
loop_
_entity.id
_entity.type
_entity.pdbx_description
1 polymer ?
#
loop_
_entity_poly.entity_id
_entity_poly.type
_entity_poly.pdbx_seq_one_letter_code
_entity_poly.pdbx_strand_id
1 'polypeptide(L)'
;MITRIFKKNNINKKVLVEPDEIFLDSKNIQNFDRQQFEGRIEKTIPKKNIFLLGILFFLLTITFGSRLFYLQIKKGEAYLARSENNTLERAILFADRGIIYDRNGIELAWNRQDESTTDGYSTRTYLSPGFSHVLGYVSYPSKDKSGNFWKSEFEGKDGLEKQYDTKLKGVNGSKIIETNALGKVYSENVVNSPVHGADLKTTLDARIEKQLFTIIKDVAEEHAFTGGVGIIMDVESGELITSTSFPEYDSEILSLGNDTATINTYITDKRKFFLDRAISGLYAPGSIVKPFVAMGALAEGIIDQYKKILSFYTLFHQ
;
A
#
# COMPACT_ATOMS: atom_id res chain seq x y z
N MET A 1 29.58 -64.07 24.35
CA MET A 1 29.11 -65.46 24.21
C MET A 1 28.06 -65.50 23.07
N ILE A 2 28.44 -65.09 21.87
CA ILE A 2 27.69 -65.30 20.61
C ILE A 2 28.71 -65.46 19.48
N THR A 3 29.38 -66.62 19.50
CA THR A 3 30.31 -67.05 18.45
C THR A 3 30.01 -68.49 18.16
N ARG A 4 29.11 -68.74 17.23
CA ARG A 4 28.94 -70.03 16.52
C ARG A 4 27.66 -70.07 15.72
N ILE A 5 27.62 -69.49 14.54
CA ILE A 5 26.74 -69.94 13.42
C ILE A 5 27.34 -69.39 12.12
N PHE A 6 28.52 -69.86 11.71
CA PHE A 6 28.95 -69.87 10.31
C PHE A 6 29.67 -71.18 10.03
N LYS A 7 28.90 -72.18 9.71
CA LYS A 7 29.44 -73.41 9.14
C LYS A 7 29.35 -73.27 7.64
N LYS A 8 30.53 -73.00 7.07
CA LYS A 8 30.80 -72.94 5.64
C LYS A 8 30.60 -74.35 5.03
N ASN A 9 29.50 -74.60 4.31
CA ASN A 9 29.36 -75.74 3.45
C ASN A 9 29.74 -75.34 2.03
N ASN A 10 31.00 -75.62 1.69
CA ASN A 10 31.50 -75.68 0.33
C ASN A 10 30.95 -76.94 -0.36
N ILE A 11 30.01 -76.79 -1.25
CA ILE A 11 29.66 -77.81 -2.23
C ILE A 11 29.86 -77.18 -3.59
N ASN A 12 31.15 -77.29 -4.09
CA ASN A 12 31.41 -77.19 -5.46
C ASN A 12 30.97 -78.51 -6.15
N LYS A 13 29.70 -78.58 -6.57
CA LYS A 13 29.31 -79.52 -7.60
C LYS A 13 29.52 -78.86 -8.95
N LYS A 14 30.63 -79.18 -9.57
CA LYS A 14 30.78 -79.00 -11.04
C LYS A 14 29.73 -79.92 -11.63
N VAL A 15 28.71 -79.39 -12.22
CA VAL A 15 27.83 -80.11 -13.12
C VAL A 15 28.59 -80.16 -14.41
N LEU A 16 29.18 -81.36 -14.69
CA LEU A 16 29.66 -81.68 -16.03
C LEU A 16 28.43 -81.95 -16.90
N VAL A 17 28.19 -81.07 -17.83
CA VAL A 17 27.18 -81.29 -18.87
C VAL A 17 27.82 -82.19 -19.89
N GLU A 18 27.26 -83.41 -20.10
CA GLU A 18 27.76 -84.34 -21.11
C GLU A 18 27.40 -83.84 -22.51
N PRO A 19 28.28 -84.07 -23.54
CA PRO A 19 28.02 -83.52 -24.88
C PRO A 19 26.70 -83.96 -25.51
N ASP A 20 26.19 -85.09 -25.12
CA ASP A 20 24.92 -85.68 -25.63
C ASP A 20 23.67 -84.98 -25.16
N GLU A 21 23.73 -84.22 -24.09
CA GLU A 21 22.61 -83.42 -23.60
C GLU A 21 22.33 -82.14 -24.43
N ILE A 22 23.33 -81.79 -25.30
CA ILE A 22 23.27 -80.60 -26.13
C ILE A 22 22.47 -80.83 -27.41
N PHE A 23 22.22 -82.08 -27.81
CA PHE A 23 21.61 -82.42 -29.11
C PHE A 23 20.29 -83.23 -29.00
N LEU A 24 19.69 -83.32 -27.85
CA LEU A 24 18.40 -83.97 -27.65
C LEU A 24 17.25 -83.15 -28.27
N ASP A 25 16.70 -83.68 -29.36
CA ASP A 25 15.53 -83.11 -30.04
C ASP A 25 14.29 -83.29 -29.09
N SER A 26 13.75 -82.14 -28.66
CA SER A 26 12.65 -82.04 -27.74
C SER A 26 11.34 -82.77 -28.15
N LYS A 27 11.28 -83.26 -29.41
CA LYS A 27 10.10 -83.94 -29.96
C LYS A 27 10.09 -85.49 -29.68
N ASN A 28 11.14 -86.07 -29.23
CA ASN A 28 11.27 -87.51 -29.04
C ASN A 28 11.34 -88.04 -27.61
N ILE A 29 11.17 -87.14 -26.63
CA ILE A 29 11.19 -87.51 -25.19
C ILE A 29 9.79 -87.43 -24.64
N GLN A 30 9.21 -88.57 -24.18
CA GLN A 30 7.97 -88.62 -23.39
C GLN A 30 8.18 -87.93 -22.05
N ASN A 31 7.37 -86.95 -21.75
CA ASN A 31 7.43 -86.10 -20.55
C ASN A 31 8.50 -84.98 -20.59
N PHE A 32 8.83 -84.42 -21.79
CA PHE A 32 9.72 -83.34 -21.90
C PHE A 32 9.09 -82.05 -21.38
N ASP A 33 9.63 -81.54 -20.27
CA ASP A 33 9.22 -80.27 -19.70
C ASP A 33 9.90 -79.09 -20.46
N ARG A 34 9.13 -78.40 -21.32
CA ARG A 34 9.65 -77.27 -22.12
C ARG A 34 10.22 -76.18 -21.27
N GLN A 35 9.92 -76.10 -19.99
CA GLN A 35 10.44 -75.04 -19.10
C GLN A 35 11.88 -75.29 -18.66
N GLN A 36 12.40 -76.52 -18.79
CA GLN A 36 13.82 -76.84 -18.49
C GLN A 36 14.83 -76.26 -19.49
N PHE A 37 14.40 -75.97 -20.69
CA PHE A 37 15.29 -75.47 -21.74
C PHE A 37 15.16 -74.01 -22.11
N GLU A 38 14.20 -73.25 -21.45
CA GLU A 38 14.04 -71.80 -21.72
C GLU A 38 15.06 -70.93 -20.98
N GLY A 39 16.19 -71.43 -20.54
CA GLY A 39 17.27 -70.61 -20.00
C GLY A 39 16.86 -69.72 -18.78
N ARG A 40 15.74 -70.03 -18.16
CA ARG A 40 15.28 -69.29 -16.97
C ARG A 40 16.10 -69.77 -15.79
N ILE A 41 17.14 -69.01 -15.47
CA ILE A 41 17.86 -69.24 -14.22
C ILE A 41 16.92 -68.82 -13.09
N GLU A 42 16.09 -69.78 -12.63
CA GLU A 42 15.35 -69.61 -11.38
C GLU A 42 16.33 -69.68 -10.22
N LYS A 43 16.99 -68.58 -9.97
CA LYS A 43 17.63 -68.37 -8.68
C LYS A 43 16.49 -68.17 -7.69
N THR A 44 16.08 -69.29 -7.03
CA THR A 44 15.13 -69.23 -5.91
C THR A 44 15.69 -68.21 -4.92
N ILE A 45 14.90 -67.12 -4.69
CA ILE A 45 15.30 -66.10 -3.72
C ILE A 45 15.42 -66.82 -2.36
N PRO A 46 16.61 -66.84 -1.75
CA PRO A 46 16.77 -67.55 -0.48
C PRO A 46 15.85 -66.96 0.57
N LYS A 47 15.11 -67.81 1.29
CA LYS A 47 14.19 -67.45 2.36
C LYS A 47 14.79 -66.42 3.33
N LYS A 48 16.11 -66.43 3.51
CA LYS A 48 16.88 -65.51 4.31
C LYS A 48 16.80 -64.06 3.78
N ASN A 49 16.81 -63.86 2.48
CA ASN A 49 16.70 -62.51 1.88
C ASN A 49 15.31 -61.95 2.01
N ILE A 50 14.26 -62.79 1.92
CA ILE A 50 12.87 -62.41 2.15
C ILE A 50 12.67 -62.01 3.62
N PHE A 51 13.25 -62.75 4.55
CA PHE A 51 13.18 -62.45 5.98
C PHE A 51 13.94 -61.11 6.30
N LEU A 52 15.08 -60.92 5.70
CA LEU A 52 15.89 -59.71 5.88
C LEU A 52 15.18 -58.45 5.31
N LEU A 53 14.53 -58.60 4.15
CA LEU A 53 13.66 -57.58 3.57
C LEU A 53 12.44 -57.26 4.51
N GLY A 54 11.82 -58.32 5.07
CA GLY A 54 10.75 -58.17 6.03
C GLY A 54 11.17 -57.40 7.28
N ILE A 55 12.35 -57.69 7.83
CA ILE A 55 12.92 -56.90 8.95
C ILE A 55 13.16 -55.46 8.58
N LEU A 56 13.69 -55.21 7.37
CA LEU A 56 13.92 -53.85 6.89
C LEU A 56 12.62 -53.05 6.84
N PHE A 57 11.59 -53.61 6.21
CA PHE A 57 10.25 -52.95 6.15
C PHE A 57 9.63 -52.78 7.54
N PHE A 58 9.79 -53.72 8.46
CA PHE A 58 9.31 -53.59 9.82
C PHE A 58 10.00 -52.45 10.57
N LEU A 59 11.32 -52.33 10.44
CA LEU A 59 12.08 -51.21 11.03
C LEU A 59 11.67 -49.85 10.44
N LEU A 60 11.47 -49.79 9.11
CA LEU A 60 10.95 -48.56 8.47
C LEU A 60 9.57 -48.19 8.99
N THR A 61 8.66 -49.17 9.13
CA THR A 61 7.31 -48.95 9.66
C THR A 61 7.35 -48.42 11.10
N ILE A 62 8.21 -49.00 11.95
CA ILE A 62 8.39 -48.50 13.34
C ILE A 62 8.94 -47.08 13.32
N THR A 63 9.92 -46.76 12.46
CA THR A 63 10.50 -45.44 12.39
C THR A 63 9.47 -44.39 11.94
N PHE A 64 8.70 -44.68 10.90
CA PHE A 64 7.62 -43.80 10.44
C PHE A 64 6.50 -43.68 11.47
N GLY A 65 6.07 -44.80 12.09
CA GLY A 65 5.07 -44.79 13.14
C GLY A 65 5.48 -43.95 14.36
N SER A 66 6.73 -44.10 14.80
CA SER A 66 7.27 -43.32 15.90
C SER A 66 7.34 -41.81 15.54
N ARG A 67 7.69 -41.49 14.29
CA ARG A 67 7.71 -40.10 13.80
C ARG A 67 6.31 -39.50 13.73
N LEU A 68 5.34 -40.29 13.24
CA LEU A 68 3.94 -39.89 13.17
C LEU A 68 3.37 -39.65 14.57
N PHE A 69 3.62 -40.56 15.50
CA PHE A 69 3.23 -40.42 16.91
C PHE A 69 3.83 -39.11 17.52
N TYR A 70 5.11 -38.86 17.29
CA TYR A 70 5.77 -37.66 17.78
C TYR A 70 5.14 -36.36 17.20
N LEU A 71 4.83 -36.37 15.89
CA LEU A 71 4.24 -35.23 15.24
C LEU A 71 2.79 -34.97 15.61
N GLN A 72 1.99 -36.06 15.73
CA GLN A 72 0.53 -35.95 16.00
C GLN A 72 0.22 -35.79 17.48
N ILE A 73 0.95 -36.46 18.35
CA ILE A 73 0.61 -36.47 19.79
C ILE A 73 1.49 -35.50 20.57
N LYS A 74 2.82 -35.56 20.42
CA LYS A 74 3.69 -34.63 21.19
C LYS A 74 3.70 -33.18 20.66
N LYS A 75 3.59 -33.00 19.35
CA LYS A 75 3.58 -31.68 18.72
C LYS A 75 2.23 -31.29 18.12
N GLY A 76 1.20 -32.13 18.26
CA GLY A 76 -0.12 -31.91 17.67
C GLY A 76 -0.75 -30.58 18.06
N GLU A 77 -0.74 -30.24 19.35
CA GLU A 77 -1.28 -28.98 19.85
C GLU A 77 -0.51 -27.77 19.29
N ALA A 78 0.83 -27.86 19.21
CA ALA A 78 1.64 -26.76 18.65
C ALA A 78 1.42 -26.57 17.16
N TYR A 79 1.19 -27.66 16.41
CA TYR A 79 0.85 -27.58 14.99
C TYR A 79 -0.59 -27.15 14.76
N LEU A 80 -1.53 -27.53 15.63
CA LEU A 80 -2.91 -27.06 15.60
C LEU A 80 -2.94 -25.54 15.83
N ALA A 81 -2.32 -25.06 16.90
CA ALA A 81 -2.23 -23.63 17.19
C ALA A 81 -1.55 -22.83 16.05
N ARG A 82 -0.54 -23.43 15.40
CA ARG A 82 0.12 -22.80 14.24
C ARG A 82 -0.79 -22.78 13.00
N SER A 83 -1.60 -23.82 12.82
CA SER A 83 -2.61 -23.90 11.74
C SER A 83 -3.73 -22.89 11.98
N GLU A 84 -4.24 -22.79 13.20
CA GLU A 84 -5.24 -21.79 13.59
C GLU A 84 -4.72 -20.37 13.43
N ASN A 85 -3.49 -20.09 13.86
CA ASN A 85 -2.86 -18.78 13.63
C ASN A 85 -2.60 -18.45 12.15
N ASN A 86 -2.44 -19.44 11.30
CA ASN A 86 -2.28 -19.23 9.84
C ASN A 86 -3.62 -19.01 9.12
N THR A 87 -4.75 -19.32 9.76
CA THR A 87 -6.10 -19.07 9.23
C THR A 87 -6.66 -17.72 9.68
N LEU A 88 -6.02 -17.08 10.67
CA LEU A 88 -6.42 -15.77 11.20
C LEU A 88 -5.57 -14.67 10.58
N GLU A 89 -6.20 -13.85 9.77
CA GLU A 89 -5.58 -12.65 9.17
C GLU A 89 -6.05 -11.41 9.94
N ARG A 90 -5.11 -10.54 10.28
CA ARG A 90 -5.45 -9.23 10.84
C ARG A 90 -5.59 -8.23 9.71
N ALA A 91 -6.78 -7.67 9.57
CA ALA A 91 -7.06 -6.60 8.62
C ALA A 91 -7.27 -5.28 9.35
N ILE A 92 -6.87 -4.21 8.70
CA ILE A 92 -7.06 -2.84 9.20
C ILE A 92 -8.48 -2.41 8.85
N LEU A 93 -9.17 -1.81 9.83
CA LEU A 93 -10.38 -1.04 9.62
C LEU A 93 -9.99 0.42 9.55
N PHE A 94 -10.04 1.00 8.36
CA PHE A 94 -9.62 2.37 8.17
C PHE A 94 -10.64 3.33 8.80
N ALA A 95 -10.13 4.32 9.51
CA ALA A 95 -10.92 5.43 10.00
C ALA A 95 -11.16 6.42 8.86
N ASP A 96 -12.37 6.95 8.75
CA ASP A 96 -12.63 8.07 7.86
C ASP A 96 -11.97 9.33 8.41
N ARG A 97 -11.40 10.10 7.51
CA ARG A 97 -10.76 11.37 7.82
C ARG A 97 -11.84 12.42 8.07
N GLY A 98 -11.66 13.31 9.04
CA GLY A 98 -12.60 14.40 9.35
C GLY A 98 -12.90 15.26 8.12
N ILE A 99 -14.12 15.73 8.01
CA ILE A 99 -14.58 16.57 6.89
C ILE A 99 -14.12 18.01 7.14
N ILE A 100 -13.71 18.70 6.09
CA ILE A 100 -13.40 20.14 6.15
C ILE A 100 -14.58 20.90 5.58
N TYR A 101 -15.15 21.79 6.37
CA TYR A 101 -16.30 22.61 6.01
C TYR A 101 -15.92 24.08 5.83
N ASP A 102 -16.66 24.77 4.97
CA ASP A 102 -16.65 26.22 4.90
C ASP A 102 -17.44 26.84 6.09
N ARG A 103 -17.51 28.17 6.14
CA ARG A 103 -18.26 28.90 7.18
C ARG A 103 -19.78 28.63 7.16
N ASN A 104 -20.31 28.21 6.00
CA ASN A 104 -21.72 27.97 5.76
C ASN A 104 -22.10 26.48 5.89
N GLY A 105 -21.14 25.59 6.14
CA GLY A 105 -21.36 24.15 6.24
C GLY A 105 -21.26 23.42 4.90
N ILE A 106 -20.70 24.05 3.88
CA ILE A 106 -20.39 23.38 2.60
C ILE A 106 -19.13 22.55 2.78
N GLU A 107 -19.16 21.31 2.32
CA GLU A 107 -18.00 20.41 2.35
C GLU A 107 -16.93 20.90 1.37
N LEU A 108 -15.73 21.16 1.88
CA LEU A 108 -14.56 21.54 1.09
C LEU A 108 -13.67 20.33 0.81
N ALA A 109 -13.58 19.40 1.77
CA ALA A 109 -12.92 18.12 1.61
C ALA A 109 -13.68 17.05 2.38
N TRP A 110 -14.05 15.95 1.72
CA TRP A 110 -14.89 14.88 2.26
C TRP A 110 -14.40 13.50 1.84
N ASN A 111 -15.01 12.45 2.39
CA ASN A 111 -14.67 11.06 2.08
C ASN A 111 -15.77 10.48 1.19
N ARG A 112 -15.37 9.88 0.06
CA ARG A 112 -16.26 9.16 -0.84
C ARG A 112 -15.92 7.68 -0.79
N GLN A 113 -16.92 6.85 -0.52
CA GLN A 113 -16.74 5.41 -0.67
C GLN A 113 -16.75 5.08 -2.17
N ASP A 114 -15.68 4.46 -2.62
CA ASP A 114 -15.57 3.99 -3.99
C ASP A 114 -15.60 2.45 -3.97
N GLU A 115 -16.66 1.87 -4.52
CA GLU A 115 -16.85 0.42 -4.62
C GLU A 115 -15.75 -0.26 -5.44
N SER A 116 -14.99 0.50 -6.24
CA SER A 116 -13.86 0.01 -7.01
C SER A 116 -12.58 -0.15 -6.18
N THR A 117 -12.49 0.48 -5.00
CA THR A 117 -11.34 0.33 -4.11
C THR A 117 -11.44 -0.95 -3.30
N THR A 118 -10.68 -1.96 -3.70
CA THR A 118 -10.51 -3.24 -2.97
C THR A 118 -9.79 -3.09 -1.64
N ASP A 119 -9.26 -1.91 -1.33
CA ASP A 119 -8.37 -1.67 -0.20
C ASP A 119 -9.08 -1.31 1.11
N GLY A 120 -10.39 -1.08 1.06
CA GLY A 120 -11.25 -0.90 2.24
C GLY A 120 -11.17 0.46 2.91
N TYR A 121 -10.59 1.48 2.26
CA TYR A 121 -10.61 2.88 2.73
C TYR A 121 -11.37 3.79 1.76
N SER A 122 -11.91 4.90 2.28
CA SER A 122 -12.62 5.91 1.50
C SER A 122 -11.65 6.80 0.71
N THR A 123 -12.03 7.22 -0.49
CA THR A 123 -11.28 8.19 -1.30
C THR A 123 -11.52 9.60 -0.79
N ARG A 124 -10.45 10.38 -0.61
CA ARG A 124 -10.53 11.78 -0.23
C ARG A 124 -10.86 12.63 -1.46
N THR A 125 -11.92 13.39 -1.41
CA THR A 125 -12.40 14.25 -2.50
C THR A 125 -12.37 15.70 -2.05
N TYR A 126 -12.05 16.61 -2.98
CA TYR A 126 -11.89 18.03 -2.70
C TYR A 126 -12.80 18.87 -3.57
N LEU A 127 -13.33 19.96 -2.99
CA LEU A 127 -14.03 20.96 -3.77
C LEU A 127 -13.02 21.72 -4.64
N SER A 128 -13.30 21.83 -5.91
CA SER A 128 -12.46 22.48 -6.93
C SER A 128 -13.35 23.31 -7.85
N PRO A 129 -12.84 24.37 -8.50
CA PRO A 129 -11.51 24.94 -8.36
C PRO A 129 -11.40 26.01 -7.27
N GLY A 130 -10.15 26.44 -6.99
CA GLY A 130 -9.81 27.59 -6.14
C GLY A 130 -9.28 27.22 -4.75
N PHE A 131 -9.35 25.94 -4.37
CA PHE A 131 -9.10 25.49 -3.00
C PHE A 131 -7.80 24.71 -2.82
N SER A 132 -7.12 24.30 -3.89
CA SER A 132 -6.06 23.29 -3.80
C SER A 132 -4.90 23.72 -2.89
N HIS A 133 -4.48 24.98 -2.94
CA HIS A 133 -3.39 25.45 -2.09
C HIS A 133 -3.79 25.59 -0.62
N VAL A 134 -5.02 26.01 -0.36
CA VAL A 134 -5.51 26.16 1.01
C VAL A 134 -5.80 24.79 1.65
N LEU A 135 -6.50 23.92 0.93
CA LEU A 135 -6.82 22.58 1.45
C LEU A 135 -5.60 21.67 1.47
N GLY A 136 -4.79 21.74 0.43
CA GLY A 136 -3.70 20.80 0.22
C GLY A 136 -4.18 19.47 -0.33
N TYR A 137 -3.45 18.39 0.00
CA TYR A 137 -3.77 17.03 -0.40
C TYR A 137 -3.22 16.01 0.59
N VAL A 138 -3.68 14.78 0.49
CA VAL A 138 -3.23 13.66 1.34
C VAL A 138 -2.46 12.62 0.53
N SER A 139 -1.63 11.84 1.19
CA SER A 139 -1.18 10.57 0.65
C SER A 139 -1.94 9.43 1.28
N TYR A 140 -2.30 8.44 0.47
CA TYR A 140 -3.04 7.27 0.87
C TYR A 140 -2.17 6.22 1.59
N PRO A 141 -2.80 5.32 2.34
CA PRO A 141 -2.16 4.09 2.80
C PRO A 141 -1.51 3.35 1.63
N SER A 142 -0.36 2.74 1.86
CA SER A 142 0.42 2.12 0.79
C SER A 142 0.84 0.71 1.16
N LYS A 143 0.76 -0.21 0.19
CA LYS A 143 1.13 -1.61 0.33
C LYS A 143 2.53 -1.88 -0.23
N ASP A 144 3.20 -2.88 0.34
CA ASP A 144 4.42 -3.44 -0.21
C ASP A 144 4.11 -4.43 -1.35
N LYS A 145 5.16 -5.01 -1.94
CA LYS A 145 5.02 -6.02 -3.01
C LYS A 145 4.33 -7.31 -2.54
N SER A 146 4.25 -7.54 -1.24
CA SER A 146 3.61 -8.70 -0.63
C SER A 146 2.13 -8.45 -0.28
N GLY A 147 1.63 -7.23 -0.56
CA GLY A 147 0.26 -6.84 -0.27
C GLY A 147 0.01 -6.32 1.16
N ASN A 148 1.05 -6.25 2.00
CA ASN A 148 0.93 -5.73 3.35
C ASN A 148 1.08 -4.21 3.39
N PHE A 149 0.28 -3.55 4.22
CA PHE A 149 0.40 -2.12 4.42
C PHE A 149 1.69 -1.79 5.19
N TRP A 150 2.67 -1.17 4.51
CA TRP A 150 3.84 -0.58 5.18
C TRP A 150 3.53 0.82 5.72
N LYS A 151 2.52 1.48 5.15
CA LYS A 151 1.94 2.73 5.64
C LYS A 151 0.43 2.53 5.69
N SER A 152 -0.14 2.59 6.89
CA SER A 152 -1.55 2.31 7.16
C SER A 152 -2.39 3.56 7.44
N GLU A 153 -1.80 4.75 7.41
CA GLU A 153 -2.48 6.00 7.73
C GLU A 153 -2.50 6.94 6.54
N PHE A 154 -3.55 7.73 6.46
CA PHE A 154 -3.56 8.93 5.63
C PHE A 154 -2.62 9.97 6.24
N GLU A 155 -1.92 10.71 5.40
CA GLU A 155 -1.01 11.76 5.84
C GLU A 155 -1.25 13.03 5.00
N GLY A 156 -1.57 14.13 5.65
CA GLY A 156 -1.67 15.44 5.01
C GLY A 156 -0.31 15.92 4.52
N LYS A 157 -0.24 16.28 3.24
CA LYS A 157 1.03 16.68 2.59
C LYS A 157 1.18 18.18 2.49
N ASP A 158 0.09 18.91 2.36
CA ASP A 158 0.10 20.36 2.20
C ASP A 158 -1.18 21.00 2.76
N GLY A 159 -1.21 22.31 2.89
CA GLY A 159 -2.38 23.09 3.28
C GLY A 159 -2.99 22.70 4.64
N LEU A 160 -4.30 22.85 4.76
CA LEU A 160 -5.06 22.50 5.96
C LEU A 160 -4.99 21.02 6.29
N GLU A 161 -4.93 20.15 5.27
CA GLU A 161 -4.77 18.71 5.44
C GLU A 161 -3.50 18.39 6.24
N LYS A 162 -2.40 19.08 5.98
CA LYS A 162 -1.13 18.92 6.71
C LYS A 162 -1.16 19.58 8.06
N GLN A 163 -1.63 20.82 8.13
CA GLN A 163 -1.62 21.62 9.36
C GLN A 163 -2.47 21.00 10.46
N TYR A 164 -3.60 20.40 10.09
CA TYR A 164 -4.54 19.78 11.01
C TYR A 164 -4.55 18.25 10.92
N ASP A 165 -3.49 17.64 10.38
CA ASP A 165 -3.40 16.21 10.14
C ASP A 165 -3.74 15.37 11.38
N THR A 166 -3.18 15.72 12.53
CA THR A 166 -3.42 15.01 13.79
C THR A 166 -4.88 15.01 14.26
N LYS A 167 -5.65 16.03 13.89
CA LYS A 167 -7.09 16.13 14.20
C LYS A 167 -7.93 15.40 13.17
N LEU A 168 -7.54 15.53 11.89
CA LEU A 168 -8.31 15.03 10.75
C LEU A 168 -8.17 13.52 10.56
N LYS A 169 -7.02 12.90 10.84
CA LYS A 169 -6.73 11.53 10.43
C LYS A 169 -7.48 10.42 11.17
N GLY A 170 -8.00 10.68 12.37
CA GLY A 170 -8.62 9.64 13.18
C GLY A 170 -7.65 8.55 13.66
N VAL A 171 -8.20 7.43 14.11
CA VAL A 171 -7.44 6.26 14.58
C VAL A 171 -8.02 5.01 13.94
N ASN A 172 -7.20 4.28 13.19
CA ASN A 172 -7.61 3.04 12.55
C ASN A 172 -7.98 1.97 13.57
N GLY A 173 -9.00 1.18 13.25
CA GLY A 173 -9.38 -0.02 13.96
C GLY A 173 -8.69 -1.25 13.40
N SER A 174 -9.07 -2.41 13.95
CA SER A 174 -8.58 -3.70 13.47
C SER A 174 -9.67 -4.77 13.57
N LYS A 175 -9.68 -5.67 12.59
CA LYS A 175 -10.53 -6.87 12.58
C LYS A 175 -9.67 -8.12 12.36
N ILE A 176 -10.16 -9.24 12.86
CA ILE A 176 -9.63 -10.55 12.57
C ILE A 176 -10.56 -11.21 11.56
N ILE A 177 -9.99 -11.66 10.46
CA ILE A 177 -10.66 -12.39 9.40
C ILE A 177 -10.20 -13.84 9.48
N GLU A 178 -11.13 -14.75 9.63
CA GLU A 178 -10.87 -16.18 9.58
C GLU A 178 -11.14 -16.69 8.16
N THR A 179 -10.09 -17.22 7.51
CA THR A 179 -10.18 -17.78 6.16
C THR A 179 -9.93 -19.28 6.18
N ASN A 180 -10.62 -20.03 5.32
CA ASN A 180 -10.31 -21.43 5.11
C ASN A 180 -9.05 -21.61 4.23
N ALA A 181 -8.61 -22.85 4.06
CA ALA A 181 -7.45 -23.19 3.23
C ALA A 181 -7.58 -22.76 1.73
N LEU A 182 -8.78 -22.39 1.29
CA LEU A 182 -9.08 -21.89 -0.05
C LEU A 182 -9.17 -20.35 -0.11
N GLY A 183 -8.88 -19.65 0.99
CA GLY A 183 -8.96 -18.20 1.07
C GLY A 183 -10.38 -17.62 1.21
N LYS A 184 -11.40 -18.48 1.45
CA LYS A 184 -12.76 -18.02 1.65
C LYS A 184 -12.96 -17.57 3.10
N VAL A 185 -13.48 -16.36 3.29
CA VAL A 185 -13.82 -15.80 4.59
C VAL A 185 -14.91 -16.63 5.27
N TYR A 186 -14.64 -17.05 6.49
CA TYR A 186 -15.55 -17.85 7.32
C TYR A 186 -16.18 -17.02 8.43
N SER A 187 -15.41 -16.13 9.03
CA SER A 187 -15.84 -15.27 10.12
C SER A 187 -15.05 -13.96 10.10
N GLU A 188 -15.68 -12.88 10.51
CA GLU A 188 -15.04 -11.60 10.73
C GLU A 188 -15.40 -11.08 12.12
N ASN A 189 -14.40 -10.73 12.91
CA ASN A 189 -14.60 -10.18 14.24
C ASN A 189 -13.82 -8.87 14.39
N VAL A 190 -14.53 -7.79 14.73
CA VAL A 190 -13.90 -6.49 15.02
C VAL A 190 -13.26 -6.57 16.39
N VAL A 191 -11.95 -6.34 16.43
CA VAL A 191 -11.16 -6.26 17.68
C VAL A 191 -11.22 -4.85 18.24
N ASN A 192 -10.93 -3.86 17.40
CA ASN A 192 -11.03 -2.45 17.75
C ASN A 192 -11.80 -1.73 16.65
N SER A 193 -12.82 -0.98 17.02
CA SER A 193 -13.54 -0.11 16.09
C SER A 193 -12.66 1.09 15.71
N PRO A 194 -12.72 1.57 14.46
CA PRO A 194 -12.04 2.80 14.07
C PRO A 194 -12.68 4.00 14.76
N VAL A 195 -11.87 5.00 15.05
CA VAL A 195 -12.32 6.31 15.55
C VAL A 195 -12.10 7.32 14.43
N HIS A 196 -13.18 7.86 13.89
CA HIS A 196 -13.12 8.83 12.80
C HIS A 196 -12.42 10.12 13.24
N GLY A 197 -11.80 10.81 12.28
CA GLY A 197 -11.17 12.10 12.53
C GLY A 197 -12.20 13.18 12.89
N ALA A 198 -11.75 14.19 13.60
CA ALA A 198 -12.60 15.33 13.94
C ALA A 198 -12.76 16.27 12.75
N ASP A 199 -13.97 16.76 12.53
CA ASP A 199 -14.26 17.73 11.48
C ASP A 199 -13.61 19.08 11.75
N LEU A 200 -13.32 19.82 10.69
CA LEU A 200 -12.72 21.14 10.72
C LEU A 200 -13.66 22.13 10.05
N LYS A 201 -14.12 23.13 10.79
CA LYS A 201 -14.85 24.26 10.22
C LYS A 201 -13.89 25.42 9.99
N THR A 202 -13.87 25.95 8.76
CA THR A 202 -13.05 27.09 8.35
C THR A 202 -13.85 28.39 8.32
N THR A 203 -13.15 29.50 8.13
CA THR A 203 -13.74 30.82 7.92
C THR A 203 -13.99 31.14 6.44
N LEU A 204 -13.56 30.25 5.53
CA LEU A 204 -13.69 30.42 4.09
C LEU A 204 -15.16 30.39 3.65
N ASP A 205 -15.50 31.12 2.60
CA ASP A 205 -16.78 31.02 1.88
C ASP A 205 -16.54 30.39 0.50
N ALA A 206 -17.08 29.18 0.32
CA ALA A 206 -16.87 28.37 -0.87
C ALA A 206 -17.33 29.07 -2.16
N ARG A 207 -18.40 29.85 -2.09
CA ARG A 207 -18.96 30.52 -3.28
C ARG A 207 -18.09 31.71 -3.68
N ILE A 208 -17.63 32.49 -2.70
CA ILE A 208 -16.77 33.65 -2.94
C ILE A 208 -15.38 33.19 -3.44
N GLU A 209 -14.82 32.16 -2.82
CA GLU A 209 -13.55 31.53 -3.24
C GLU A 209 -13.57 31.12 -4.71
N LYS A 210 -14.58 30.33 -5.10
CA LYS A 210 -14.74 29.85 -6.48
C LYS A 210 -14.91 31.03 -7.48
N GLN A 211 -15.70 32.04 -7.10
CA GLN A 211 -15.91 33.22 -7.96
C GLN A 211 -14.62 34.01 -8.13
N LEU A 212 -13.89 34.25 -7.03
CA LEU A 212 -12.62 34.99 -7.05
C LEU A 212 -11.56 34.23 -7.88
N PHE A 213 -11.46 32.91 -7.70
CA PHE A 213 -10.55 32.10 -8.51
C PHE A 213 -10.86 32.22 -10.01
N THR A 214 -12.15 32.11 -10.37
CA THR A 214 -12.58 32.24 -11.78
C THR A 214 -12.18 33.59 -12.36
N ILE A 215 -12.43 34.68 -11.65
CA ILE A 215 -12.05 36.03 -12.11
C ILE A 215 -10.54 36.14 -12.29
N ILE A 216 -9.76 35.65 -11.32
CA ILE A 216 -8.29 35.71 -11.40
C ILE A 216 -7.78 34.89 -12.59
N LYS A 217 -8.33 33.70 -12.79
CA LYS A 217 -7.99 32.84 -13.93
C LYS A 217 -8.28 33.55 -15.25
N ASP A 218 -9.49 34.08 -15.42
CA ASP A 218 -9.91 34.72 -16.67
C ASP A 218 -9.02 35.92 -17.00
N VAL A 219 -8.74 36.78 -16.01
CA VAL A 219 -7.81 37.94 -16.17
C VAL A 219 -6.39 37.48 -16.50
N ALA A 220 -5.92 36.41 -15.83
CA ALA A 220 -4.55 35.93 -16.09
C ALA A 220 -4.42 35.32 -17.50
N GLU A 221 -5.45 34.61 -17.96
CA GLU A 221 -5.48 34.04 -19.32
C GLU A 221 -5.64 35.10 -20.39
N GLU A 222 -6.53 36.09 -20.20
CA GLU A 222 -6.75 37.20 -21.13
C GLU A 222 -5.50 38.06 -21.35
N HIS A 223 -4.74 38.30 -20.29
CA HIS A 223 -3.54 39.14 -20.33
C HIS A 223 -2.23 38.36 -20.38
N ALA A 224 -2.28 37.04 -20.56
CA ALA A 224 -1.12 36.14 -20.60
C ALA A 224 -0.21 36.25 -19.35
N PHE A 225 -0.81 36.46 -18.18
CA PHE A 225 -0.06 36.46 -16.93
C PHE A 225 0.27 35.01 -16.50
N THR A 226 1.40 34.85 -15.84
CA THR A 226 1.85 33.53 -15.37
C THR A 226 1.05 33.02 -14.16
N GLY A 227 0.29 33.90 -13.51
CA GLY A 227 -0.56 33.55 -12.38
C GLY A 227 -1.10 34.77 -11.67
N GLY A 228 -1.95 34.53 -10.68
CA GLY A 228 -2.56 35.56 -9.87
C GLY A 228 -2.93 35.05 -8.48
N VAL A 229 -3.26 35.96 -7.59
CA VAL A 229 -3.68 35.64 -6.20
C VAL A 229 -4.76 36.59 -5.76
N GLY A 230 -5.71 36.09 -4.97
CA GLY A 230 -6.75 36.90 -4.35
C GLY A 230 -6.97 36.48 -2.90
N ILE A 231 -7.07 37.49 -2.03
CA ILE A 231 -7.34 37.30 -0.61
C ILE A 231 -8.42 38.31 -0.21
N ILE A 232 -9.45 37.83 0.48
CA ILE A 232 -10.45 38.70 1.11
C ILE A 232 -10.46 38.38 2.59
N MET A 233 -10.27 39.39 3.40
CA MET A 233 -10.24 39.32 4.86
C MET A 233 -11.24 40.26 5.47
N ASP A 234 -11.94 39.77 6.49
CA ASP A 234 -12.79 40.63 7.35
C ASP A 234 -11.87 41.53 8.20
N VAL A 235 -12.06 42.82 8.09
CA VAL A 235 -11.18 43.80 8.77
C VAL A 235 -11.48 43.92 10.28
N GLU A 236 -12.64 43.48 10.75
CA GLU A 236 -13.02 43.53 12.16
C GLU A 236 -12.55 42.28 12.89
N SER A 237 -12.79 41.10 12.33
CA SER A 237 -12.45 39.81 12.94
C SER A 237 -11.07 39.32 12.59
N GLY A 238 -10.50 39.72 11.43
CA GLY A 238 -9.27 39.19 10.86
C GLY A 238 -9.46 37.83 10.18
N GLU A 239 -10.69 37.33 10.07
CA GLU A 239 -10.98 36.07 9.41
C GLU A 239 -10.73 36.13 7.89
N LEU A 240 -10.07 35.14 7.35
CA LEU A 240 -9.96 34.98 5.91
C LEU A 240 -11.26 34.41 5.35
N ILE A 241 -11.91 35.17 4.47
CA ILE A 241 -13.11 34.75 3.75
C ILE A 241 -12.73 33.96 2.51
N THR A 242 -11.63 34.35 1.84
CA THR A 242 -11.05 33.65 0.69
C THR A 242 -9.54 33.78 0.69
N SER A 243 -8.86 32.77 0.12
CA SER A 243 -7.42 32.81 -0.16
C SER A 243 -7.11 31.86 -1.32
N THR A 244 -7.11 32.39 -2.53
CA THR A 244 -6.94 31.57 -3.74
C THR A 244 -5.72 31.98 -4.55
N SER A 245 -5.06 31.02 -5.18
CA SER A 245 -3.86 31.19 -5.99
C SER A 245 -4.00 30.47 -7.33
N PHE A 246 -3.82 31.16 -8.45
CA PHE A 246 -3.85 30.63 -9.81
C PHE A 246 -2.45 30.64 -10.42
N PRO A 247 -2.03 29.61 -11.20
CA PRO A 247 -2.70 28.32 -11.33
C PRO A 247 -2.55 27.45 -10.07
N GLU A 248 -3.40 26.47 -9.96
CA GLU A 248 -3.35 25.46 -8.90
C GLU A 248 -3.21 24.06 -9.47
N TYR A 249 -2.73 23.13 -8.65
CA TYR A 249 -2.75 21.70 -8.95
C TYR A 249 -4.12 21.11 -8.61
N ASP A 250 -4.40 19.91 -9.08
CA ASP A 250 -5.55 19.13 -8.64
C ASP A 250 -5.17 18.27 -7.44
N SER A 251 -5.82 18.52 -6.29
CA SER A 251 -5.55 17.82 -5.02
C SER A 251 -5.90 16.34 -5.08
N GLU A 252 -6.94 15.95 -5.86
CA GLU A 252 -7.34 14.56 -6.02
C GLU A 252 -6.32 13.78 -6.85
N ILE A 253 -5.82 14.35 -7.95
CA ILE A 253 -4.75 13.78 -8.77
C ILE A 253 -3.46 13.57 -7.96
N LEU A 254 -3.07 14.55 -7.15
CA LEU A 254 -1.88 14.44 -6.29
C LEU A 254 -2.07 13.40 -5.19
N SER A 255 -3.26 13.32 -4.61
CA SER A 255 -3.58 12.34 -3.57
C SER A 255 -3.51 10.91 -4.11
N LEU A 256 -4.11 10.66 -5.28
CA LEU A 256 -4.11 9.34 -5.92
C LEU A 256 -2.73 8.96 -6.47
N GLY A 257 -1.97 9.92 -6.98
CA GLY A 257 -0.62 9.72 -7.50
C GLY A 257 -0.52 8.81 -8.73
N ASN A 258 -1.64 8.48 -9.36
CA ASN A 258 -1.71 7.54 -10.49
C ASN A 258 -1.49 8.22 -11.86
N ASP A 259 -1.80 9.51 -11.98
CA ASP A 259 -1.56 10.30 -13.20
C ASP A 259 -0.20 11.01 -13.17
N THR A 260 0.84 10.23 -13.39
CA THR A 260 2.22 10.74 -13.41
C THR A 260 2.47 11.76 -14.53
N ALA A 261 1.73 11.70 -15.64
CA ALA A 261 1.87 12.63 -16.75
C ALA A 261 1.41 14.03 -16.35
N THR A 262 0.23 14.15 -15.77
CA THR A 262 -0.30 15.42 -15.25
C THR A 262 0.54 15.95 -14.10
N ILE A 263 0.99 15.10 -13.18
CA ILE A 263 1.87 15.51 -12.06
C ILE A 263 3.19 16.06 -12.59
N ASN A 264 3.81 15.43 -13.58
CA ASN A 264 5.03 15.94 -14.21
C ASN A 264 4.81 17.30 -14.91
N THR A 265 3.63 17.50 -15.50
CA THR A 265 3.26 18.79 -16.08
C THR A 265 3.22 19.87 -14.98
N TYR A 266 2.59 19.60 -13.84
CA TYR A 266 2.58 20.56 -12.72
C TYR A 266 3.98 20.89 -12.19
N ILE A 267 4.91 19.92 -12.20
CA ILE A 267 6.29 20.12 -11.73
C ILE A 267 7.10 20.96 -12.72
N THR A 268 6.93 20.74 -14.02
CA THR A 268 7.78 21.30 -15.07
C THR A 268 7.25 22.61 -15.66
N ASP A 269 5.97 22.92 -15.47
CA ASP A 269 5.33 24.12 -16.01
C ASP A 269 5.93 25.39 -15.38
N LYS A 270 6.32 26.35 -16.24
CA LYS A 270 6.89 27.64 -15.84
C LYS A 270 5.95 28.48 -14.96
N ARG A 271 4.65 28.22 -15.02
CA ARG A 271 3.64 28.90 -14.19
C ARG A 271 3.65 28.46 -12.73
N LYS A 272 4.44 27.39 -12.37
CA LYS A 272 4.66 26.93 -10.99
C LYS A 272 3.34 26.62 -10.26
N PHE A 273 2.71 25.53 -10.63
CA PHE A 273 1.44 25.06 -10.05
C PHE A 273 1.49 24.83 -8.55
N PHE A 274 2.64 24.45 -7.99
CA PHE A 274 2.83 24.25 -6.55
C PHE A 274 3.11 25.52 -5.75
N LEU A 275 3.22 26.68 -6.41
CA LEU A 275 3.47 27.92 -5.71
C LEU A 275 2.16 28.51 -5.18
N ASP A 276 1.95 28.42 -3.87
CA ASP A 276 0.93 29.24 -3.22
C ASP A 276 1.38 30.71 -3.21
N ARG A 277 0.79 31.49 -4.09
CA ARG A 277 1.12 32.90 -4.27
C ARG A 277 0.64 33.77 -3.14
N ALA A 278 -0.34 33.31 -2.35
CA ALA A 278 -0.84 34.04 -1.20
C ALA A 278 0.17 34.06 -0.05
N ILE A 279 0.92 32.98 0.13
CA ILE A 279 1.82 32.78 1.28
C ILE A 279 3.28 32.90 0.88
N SER A 280 3.64 32.35 -0.29
CA SER A 280 5.05 32.18 -0.71
C SER A 280 5.45 33.03 -1.92
N GLY A 281 4.49 33.80 -2.49
CA GLY A 281 4.77 34.68 -3.63
C GLY A 281 5.56 35.90 -3.19
N LEU A 282 6.67 36.17 -3.89
CA LEU A 282 7.48 37.38 -3.67
C LEU A 282 7.17 38.40 -4.76
N TYR A 283 6.48 39.47 -4.38
CA TYR A 283 6.06 40.54 -5.28
C TYR A 283 6.59 41.89 -4.80
N ALA A 284 6.97 42.77 -5.73
CA ALA A 284 7.30 44.15 -5.39
C ALA A 284 6.02 44.90 -4.98
N PRO A 285 5.92 45.39 -3.74
CA PRO A 285 4.67 45.96 -3.21
C PRO A 285 4.23 47.23 -3.94
N GLY A 286 5.13 47.94 -4.62
CA GLY A 286 4.80 49.14 -5.33
C GLY A 286 4.18 50.22 -4.47
N SER A 287 3.17 50.91 -5.01
CA SER A 287 2.54 52.08 -4.34
C SER A 287 1.73 51.73 -3.08
N ILE A 288 1.40 50.45 -2.84
CA ILE A 288 0.66 50.05 -1.61
C ILE A 288 1.49 50.22 -0.33
N VAL A 289 2.82 50.38 -0.46
CA VAL A 289 3.70 50.63 0.68
C VAL A 289 3.68 52.13 1.11
N LYS A 290 3.21 53.05 0.24
CA LYS A 290 3.23 54.49 0.54
C LYS A 290 2.48 54.92 1.82
N PRO A 291 1.32 54.37 2.13
CA PRO A 291 0.65 54.68 3.40
C PRO A 291 1.50 54.33 4.64
N PHE A 292 2.18 53.19 4.61
CA PHE A 292 3.05 52.75 5.71
C PHE A 292 4.27 53.64 5.86
N VAL A 293 4.88 54.06 4.72
CA VAL A 293 6.00 55.00 4.73
C VAL A 293 5.55 56.35 5.26
N ALA A 294 4.37 56.84 4.85
CA ALA A 294 3.79 58.06 5.38
C ALA A 294 3.51 58.00 6.87
N MET A 295 2.95 56.91 7.35
CA MET A 295 2.71 56.68 8.80
C MET A 295 4.04 56.70 9.59
N GLY A 296 5.06 56.00 9.09
CA GLY A 296 6.40 56.03 9.71
C GLY A 296 6.99 57.45 9.75
N ALA A 297 6.88 58.21 8.63
CA ALA A 297 7.38 59.58 8.56
C ALA A 297 6.64 60.53 9.50
N LEU A 298 5.34 60.32 9.70
CA LEU A 298 4.53 61.06 10.71
C LEU A 298 4.95 60.69 12.12
N ALA A 299 5.15 59.40 12.41
CA ALA A 299 5.53 58.92 13.75
C ALA A 299 6.92 59.40 14.16
N GLU A 300 7.85 59.46 13.21
CA GLU A 300 9.22 59.98 13.41
C GLU A 300 9.29 61.52 13.36
N GLY A 301 8.18 62.23 13.13
CA GLY A 301 8.15 63.67 13.05
C GLY A 301 8.86 64.31 11.85
N ILE A 302 9.16 63.50 10.80
CA ILE A 302 9.81 63.94 9.56
C ILE A 302 8.84 64.80 8.74
N ILE A 303 7.56 64.49 8.79
CA ILE A 303 6.46 65.21 8.17
C ILE A 303 5.37 65.44 9.19
N ASP A 304 4.53 66.44 8.97
CA ASP A 304 3.27 66.66 9.66
C ASP A 304 2.09 66.56 8.66
N GLN A 305 0.88 66.43 9.15
CA GLN A 305 -0.32 66.30 8.33
C GLN A 305 -0.61 67.52 7.41
N TYR A 306 0.02 68.66 7.63
CA TYR A 306 -0.20 69.89 6.86
C TYR A 306 0.96 70.17 5.91
N LYS A 307 2.08 69.44 5.96
CA LYS A 307 3.25 69.64 5.14
C LYS A 307 2.96 69.38 3.67
N LYS A 308 3.02 70.41 2.87
CA LYS A 308 2.88 70.32 1.41
C LYS A 308 4.21 69.91 0.79
N ILE A 309 4.22 68.79 0.03
CA ILE A 309 5.36 68.32 -0.74
C ILE A 309 5.11 68.68 -2.20
N LEU A 310 5.98 69.53 -2.77
CA LEU A 310 5.99 69.84 -4.20
C LEU A 310 6.69 68.68 -4.93
N SER A 311 5.93 67.98 -5.81
CA SER A 311 6.50 66.99 -6.73
C SER A 311 6.60 67.60 -8.11
N PHE A 312 7.83 67.70 -8.66
CA PHE A 312 8.05 68.13 -10.04
C PHE A 312 8.11 66.87 -10.93
N TYR A 313 7.14 66.72 -11.81
CA TYR A 313 7.19 65.75 -12.89
C TYR A 313 8.04 66.31 -14.04
N THR A 314 9.26 65.82 -14.20
CA THR A 314 10.00 66.02 -15.42
C THR A 314 9.68 64.85 -16.37
N LEU A 315 8.81 65.12 -17.34
CA LEU A 315 8.57 64.21 -18.46
C LEU A 315 9.85 64.24 -19.35
N PHE A 316 10.69 63.21 -19.23
CA PHE A 316 11.69 62.93 -20.27
C PHE A 316 10.98 62.22 -21.41
N HIS A 317 10.68 62.93 -22.49
CA HIS A 317 10.45 62.34 -23.79
C HIS A 317 11.83 61.99 -24.39
N GLN A 318 12.11 60.68 -24.53
CA GLN A 318 12.99 60.14 -25.54
C GLN A 318 12.20 59.21 -26.43
#